data_82b17b31f8655b679e22f7fea3464510
#
_entry.id   82b17b31f8655b679e22f7fea3464510
#
_cell.length_a   1.000
_cell.length_b   1.000
_cell.length_c   1.000
_cell.angle_alpha   90.00
_cell.angle_beta   90.00
_cell.angle_gamma   90.00
#
_symmetry.space_group_name_H-M   'P 1'
#
loop_
_entity.id
_entity.type
_entity.pdbx_description
1 polymer ?
#
loop_
_entity_poly.entity_id
_entity_poly.type
_entity_poly.pdbx_seq_one_letter_code
_entity_poly.pdbx_strand_id
1 'polypeptide(L)'
;MKSLFYLLFLLFCSVPYISFASSIYYCKHCGESFYDSSGARTGICLYSSSRKHTVIVCKNKSFVCEFCGEKFYNSNSVRTGTCLYSSGRKHVLAGGDGNGTQYVCRFCGDTFLNPGSVRTGICLYSTEGSKHKLAGTVFSGRKYYCAFCGDDFYSPSSVRSGMCLYSKNKKHQISSCTSSSNVCCRFCGERFYSPKNVRTGVCLYSKDKKHQLP
;
A
#
# COMPACT_ATOMS: atom_id res chain seq x y z
N MET A 1 13.90 -53.24 -25.79
CA MET A 1 13.33 -51.99 -26.31
C MET A 1 12.18 -51.38 -25.47
N LYS A 2 11.70 -52.03 -24.40
CA LYS A 2 10.61 -51.47 -23.53
C LYS A 2 11.12 -50.60 -22.37
N SER A 3 12.41 -50.64 -22.04
CA SER A 3 12.99 -49.92 -20.90
C SER A 3 13.37 -48.46 -21.20
N LEU A 4 13.58 -48.13 -22.49
CA LEU A 4 14.00 -46.79 -22.90
C LEU A 4 12.83 -45.75 -22.92
N PHE A 5 11.61 -46.26 -23.11
CA PHE A 5 10.41 -45.40 -23.12
C PHE A 5 10.01 -44.90 -21.72
N TYR A 6 10.30 -45.64 -20.67
CA TYR A 6 10.01 -45.25 -19.29
C TYR A 6 10.95 -44.13 -18.76
N LEU A 7 12.19 -44.12 -19.25
CA LEU A 7 13.15 -43.08 -18.84
C LEU A 7 12.83 -41.72 -19.48
N LEU A 8 12.27 -41.70 -20.70
CA LEU A 8 11.86 -40.46 -21.37
C LEU A 8 10.60 -39.84 -20.75
N PHE A 9 9.71 -40.62 -20.15
CA PHE A 9 8.49 -40.14 -19.54
C PHE A 9 8.73 -39.45 -18.18
N LEU A 10 9.78 -39.82 -17.47
CA LEU A 10 10.16 -39.23 -16.18
C LEU A 10 10.91 -37.89 -16.32
N LEU A 11 11.48 -37.63 -17.51
CA LEU A 11 12.17 -36.33 -17.77
C LEU A 11 11.21 -35.18 -18.14
N PHE A 12 9.96 -35.46 -18.51
CA PHE A 12 8.98 -34.45 -18.85
C PHE A 12 8.08 -33.99 -17.68
N CYS A 13 8.16 -34.64 -16.50
CA CYS A 13 7.32 -34.30 -15.35
C CYS A 13 7.95 -33.27 -14.39
N SER A 14 9.13 -32.73 -14.68
CA SER A 14 9.75 -31.65 -13.91
C SER A 14 9.68 -30.31 -14.63
N VAL A 15 8.53 -29.99 -15.20
CA VAL A 15 8.24 -28.57 -15.53
C VAL A 15 8.12 -27.86 -14.18
N PRO A 16 9.04 -26.94 -13.83
CA PRO A 16 8.87 -26.19 -12.60
C PRO A 16 7.50 -25.50 -12.71
N TYR A 17 6.62 -25.80 -11.76
CA TYR A 17 5.40 -25.03 -11.56
C TYR A 17 5.84 -23.59 -11.34
N ILE A 18 5.82 -22.78 -12.39
CA ILE A 18 6.00 -21.35 -12.28
C ILE A 18 4.77 -20.87 -11.50
N SER A 19 4.91 -20.82 -10.20
CA SER A 19 3.96 -20.15 -9.33
C SER A 19 3.86 -18.71 -9.81
N PHE A 20 2.81 -18.40 -10.57
CA PHE A 20 2.48 -17.03 -10.90
C PHE A 20 2.26 -16.32 -9.57
N ALA A 21 3.25 -15.56 -9.15
CA ALA A 21 3.11 -14.71 -7.97
C ALA A 21 1.88 -13.85 -8.19
N SER A 22 0.86 -14.04 -7.37
CA SER A 22 -0.37 -13.27 -7.43
C SER A 22 -0.01 -11.78 -7.38
N SER A 23 -0.63 -10.97 -8.22
CA SER A 23 -0.44 -9.51 -8.23
C SER A 23 -0.52 -8.97 -6.81
N ILE A 24 0.48 -8.18 -6.43
CA ILE A 24 0.53 -7.54 -5.12
C ILE A 24 0.34 -6.02 -5.21
N TYR A 25 0.30 -5.49 -6.42
CA TYR A 25 0.15 -4.07 -6.70
C TYR A 25 -1.26 -3.78 -7.18
N TYR A 26 -1.89 -2.79 -6.56
CA TYR A 26 -3.25 -2.38 -6.87
C TYR A 26 -3.36 -0.86 -6.93
N CYS A 27 -4.30 -0.36 -7.74
CA CYS A 27 -4.68 1.04 -7.66
C CYS A 27 -5.54 1.28 -6.41
N LYS A 28 -5.15 2.21 -5.55
CA LYS A 28 -5.91 2.52 -4.34
C LYS A 28 -7.32 3.08 -4.59
N HIS A 29 -7.58 3.66 -5.76
CA HIS A 29 -8.85 4.30 -6.09
C HIS A 29 -9.82 3.40 -6.86
N CYS A 30 -9.33 2.59 -7.81
CA CYS A 30 -10.18 1.73 -8.63
C CYS A 30 -9.98 0.23 -8.36
N GLY A 31 -9.00 -0.15 -7.54
CA GLY A 31 -8.74 -1.55 -7.23
C GLY A 31 -8.14 -2.37 -8.38
N GLU A 32 -7.83 -1.75 -9.53
CA GLU A 32 -7.18 -2.44 -10.64
C GLU A 32 -5.86 -3.05 -10.19
N SER A 33 -5.63 -4.30 -10.55
CA SER A 33 -4.39 -5.02 -10.23
C SER A 33 -3.34 -4.81 -11.31
N PHE A 34 -2.08 -4.68 -10.91
CA PHE A 34 -0.94 -4.55 -11.81
C PHE A 34 0.02 -5.72 -11.63
N TYR A 35 0.57 -6.19 -12.74
CA TYR A 35 1.60 -7.23 -12.74
C TYR A 35 2.87 -6.75 -12.01
N ASP A 36 3.24 -5.49 -12.22
CA ASP A 36 4.31 -4.82 -11.51
C ASP A 36 3.91 -3.39 -11.12
N SER A 37 4.74 -2.72 -10.32
CA SER A 37 4.47 -1.38 -9.84
C SER A 37 4.43 -0.32 -10.93
N SER A 38 5.10 -0.54 -12.06
CA SER A 38 5.15 0.41 -13.19
C SER A 38 3.83 0.48 -13.97
N GLY A 39 2.97 -0.55 -13.84
CA GLY A 39 1.63 -0.56 -14.42
C GLY A 39 0.77 0.65 -14.04
N ALA A 40 1.09 1.32 -12.93
CA ALA A 40 0.42 2.57 -12.55
C ALA A 40 0.64 3.74 -13.51
N ARG A 41 1.62 3.66 -14.41
CA ARG A 41 1.90 4.69 -15.42
C ARG A 41 0.96 4.58 -16.62
N THR A 42 0.34 3.43 -16.80
CA THR A 42 -0.50 3.13 -17.95
C THR A 42 -1.98 3.37 -17.63
N GLY A 43 -2.72 3.78 -18.64
CA GLY A 43 -4.15 3.96 -18.53
C GLY A 43 -4.60 5.19 -17.74
N ILE A 44 -5.91 5.30 -17.58
CA ILE A 44 -6.58 6.41 -16.90
C ILE A 44 -7.42 5.85 -15.75
N CYS A 45 -7.21 6.36 -14.54
CA CYS A 45 -8.04 6.02 -13.40
C CYS A 45 -9.24 6.97 -13.28
N LEU A 46 -10.42 6.55 -13.72
CA LEU A 46 -11.65 7.35 -13.64
C LEU A 46 -12.14 7.60 -12.20
N TYR A 47 -11.63 6.84 -11.23
CA TYR A 47 -11.99 6.93 -9.81
C TYR A 47 -11.06 7.86 -9.01
N SER A 48 -9.96 8.31 -9.60
CA SER A 48 -9.02 9.27 -9.01
C SER A 48 -9.31 10.68 -9.52
N SER A 49 -9.25 11.69 -8.65
CA SER A 49 -9.39 13.11 -9.04
C SER A 49 -8.28 13.58 -9.99
N SER A 50 -7.10 12.97 -9.88
CA SER A 50 -5.96 13.25 -10.79
C SER A 50 -6.01 12.47 -12.10
N ARG A 51 -7.02 11.60 -12.29
CA ARG A 51 -7.12 10.62 -13.37
C ARG A 51 -5.92 9.68 -13.52
N LYS A 52 -5.01 9.66 -12.54
CA LYS A 52 -3.83 8.79 -12.51
C LYS A 52 -4.02 7.67 -11.51
N HIS A 53 -3.47 6.50 -11.80
CA HIS A 53 -3.40 5.42 -10.83
C HIS A 53 -2.44 5.77 -9.70
N THR A 54 -2.73 5.27 -8.51
CA THR A 54 -1.89 5.39 -7.32
C THR A 54 -1.69 4.00 -6.74
N VAL A 55 -0.45 3.53 -6.74
CA VAL A 55 -0.12 2.17 -6.31
C VAL A 55 -0.20 2.01 -4.81
N ILE A 56 -0.77 0.91 -4.37
CA ILE A 56 -0.61 0.33 -3.05
C ILE A 56 -0.07 -1.10 -3.18
N VAL A 57 0.57 -1.57 -2.13
CA VAL A 57 0.99 -2.97 -1.98
C VAL A 57 -0.03 -3.67 -1.08
N CYS A 58 -0.55 -4.83 -1.53
CA CYS A 58 -1.48 -5.64 -0.75
C CYS A 58 -1.23 -7.12 -1.04
N LYS A 59 -0.45 -7.80 -0.18
CA LYS A 59 0.00 -9.18 -0.44
C LYS A 59 -1.09 -10.21 -0.26
N ASN A 60 -1.94 -10.08 0.76
CA ASN A 60 -2.88 -11.15 1.14
C ASN A 60 -4.35 -10.83 0.80
N LYS A 61 -4.56 -9.97 -0.20
CA LYS A 61 -5.91 -9.62 -0.69
C LYS A 61 -6.89 -9.15 0.41
N SER A 62 -6.36 -8.64 1.53
CA SER A 62 -7.18 -8.00 2.56
C SER A 62 -7.40 -6.54 2.19
N PHE A 63 -8.50 -6.29 1.52
CA PHE A 63 -8.85 -4.96 1.03
C PHE A 63 -9.75 -4.25 2.04
N VAL A 64 -9.30 -3.10 2.53
CA VAL A 64 -10.06 -2.27 3.47
C VAL A 64 -10.05 -0.82 3.02
N CYS A 65 -11.13 -0.09 3.32
CA CYS A 65 -11.16 1.36 3.07
C CYS A 65 -10.29 2.10 4.09
N GLU A 66 -9.43 3.02 3.62
CA GLU A 66 -8.55 3.80 4.50
C GLU A 66 -9.30 4.77 5.42
N PHE A 67 -10.52 5.19 5.04
CA PHE A 67 -11.32 6.17 5.78
C PHE A 67 -12.33 5.54 6.75
N CYS A 68 -13.03 4.50 6.32
CA CYS A 68 -14.10 3.90 7.11
C CYS A 68 -13.80 2.49 7.61
N GLY A 69 -12.71 1.88 7.15
CA GLY A 69 -12.33 0.52 7.53
C GLY A 69 -13.26 -0.56 7.00
N GLU A 70 -14.16 -0.24 6.05
CA GLU A 70 -15.00 -1.25 5.38
C GLU A 70 -14.12 -2.26 4.68
N LYS A 71 -14.44 -3.54 4.88
CA LYS A 71 -13.73 -4.66 4.24
C LYS A 71 -14.37 -5.01 2.92
N PHE A 72 -13.56 -5.24 1.90
CA PHE A 72 -14.00 -5.64 0.57
C PHE A 72 -13.56 -7.07 0.26
N TYR A 73 -14.42 -7.82 -0.42
CA TYR A 73 -14.13 -9.16 -0.87
C TYR A 73 -13.03 -9.19 -1.93
N ASN A 74 -13.02 -8.19 -2.81
CA ASN A 74 -11.97 -8.02 -3.82
C ASN A 74 -11.61 -6.53 -3.97
N SER A 75 -10.49 -6.24 -4.63
CA SER A 75 -10.01 -4.87 -4.81
C SER A 75 -10.96 -3.98 -5.60
N ASN A 76 -11.67 -4.52 -6.59
CA ASN A 76 -12.57 -3.76 -7.44
C ASN A 76 -13.83 -3.29 -6.71
N SER A 77 -14.20 -3.94 -5.61
CA SER A 77 -15.33 -3.53 -4.78
C SER A 77 -15.16 -2.13 -4.17
N VAL A 78 -13.95 -1.57 -4.19
CA VAL A 78 -13.70 -0.16 -3.79
C VAL A 78 -14.49 0.84 -4.64
N ARG A 79 -14.91 0.47 -5.84
CA ARG A 79 -15.68 1.32 -6.77
C ARG A 79 -17.14 1.43 -6.38
N THR A 80 -17.63 0.51 -5.55
CA THR A 80 -19.05 0.42 -5.18
C THR A 80 -19.31 1.10 -3.86
N GLY A 81 -20.53 1.57 -3.69
CA GLY A 81 -20.97 2.20 -2.45
C GLY A 81 -20.47 3.63 -2.25
N THR A 82 -20.82 4.18 -1.10
CA THR A 82 -20.50 5.55 -0.71
C THR A 82 -19.77 5.57 0.63
N CYS A 83 -18.57 6.15 0.67
CA CYS A 83 -17.83 6.35 1.90
C CYS A 83 -18.19 7.70 2.54
N LEU A 84 -18.99 7.70 3.58
CA LEU A 84 -19.39 8.92 4.30
C LEU A 84 -18.22 9.58 5.06
N TYR A 85 -17.11 8.89 5.23
CA TYR A 85 -15.93 9.34 5.98
C TYR A 85 -14.85 9.98 5.09
N SER A 86 -14.98 9.87 3.77
CA SER A 86 -14.09 10.55 2.82
C SER A 86 -14.74 11.82 2.28
N SER A 87 -13.96 12.88 2.05
CA SER A 87 -14.42 14.15 1.49
C SER A 87 -15.03 13.98 0.09
N GLY A 88 -14.50 13.04 -0.69
CA GLY A 88 -15.01 12.71 -2.02
C GLY A 88 -16.12 11.67 -2.05
N ARG A 89 -16.62 11.24 -0.88
CA ARG A 89 -17.63 10.17 -0.73
C ARG A 89 -17.28 8.84 -1.43
N LYS A 90 -16.03 8.65 -1.80
CA LYS A 90 -15.53 7.44 -2.48
C LYS A 90 -14.69 6.63 -1.50
N HIS A 91 -14.80 5.30 -1.59
CA HIS A 91 -13.86 4.43 -0.90
C HIS A 91 -12.47 4.52 -1.52
N VAL A 92 -11.46 4.35 -0.70
CA VAL A 92 -10.04 4.35 -1.10
C VAL A 92 -9.36 3.23 -0.33
N LEU A 93 -8.63 2.35 -1.02
CA LEU A 93 -7.97 1.22 -0.39
C LEU A 93 -6.79 1.66 0.48
N ALA A 94 -6.72 1.13 1.69
CA ALA A 94 -5.48 1.08 2.46
C ALA A 94 -4.62 -0.08 1.94
N GLY A 95 -3.31 0.10 1.95
CA GLY A 95 -2.36 -0.96 1.62
C GLY A 95 -2.15 -1.95 2.77
N GLY A 96 -1.11 -2.75 2.67
CA GLY A 96 -0.64 -3.65 3.71
C GLY A 96 -0.54 -5.11 3.29
N ASP A 97 0.18 -5.89 4.07
CA ASP A 97 0.48 -7.29 3.73
C ASP A 97 -0.62 -8.29 4.18
N GLY A 98 -1.71 -7.81 4.77
CA GLY A 98 -2.94 -8.59 4.97
C GLY A 98 -2.97 -9.60 6.12
N ASN A 99 -1.84 -9.98 6.72
CA ASN A 99 -1.78 -11.00 7.79
C ASN A 99 -1.79 -10.40 9.21
N GLY A 100 -1.84 -9.08 9.33
CA GLY A 100 -1.86 -8.44 10.63
C GLY A 100 -3.23 -8.53 11.27
N THR A 101 -3.25 -8.79 12.58
CA THR A 101 -4.47 -8.79 13.42
C THR A 101 -4.91 -7.37 13.78
N GLN A 102 -4.07 -6.38 13.52
CA GLN A 102 -4.31 -4.98 13.86
C GLN A 102 -4.09 -4.08 12.65
N TYR A 103 -4.74 -2.95 12.65
CA TYR A 103 -4.63 -1.89 11.64
C TYR A 103 -3.97 -0.67 12.27
N VAL A 104 -3.26 0.14 11.49
CA VAL A 104 -2.50 1.29 11.99
C VAL A 104 -2.96 2.59 11.35
N CYS A 105 -3.09 3.64 12.17
CA CYS A 105 -3.32 4.99 11.67
C CYS A 105 -2.06 5.56 11.01
N ARG A 106 -2.21 6.07 9.81
CA ARG A 106 -1.13 6.69 9.01
C ARG A 106 -0.46 7.88 9.72
N PHE A 107 -1.23 8.67 10.46
CA PHE A 107 -0.76 9.93 11.03
C PHE A 107 -0.19 9.80 12.45
N CYS A 108 -0.89 9.07 13.32
CA CYS A 108 -0.51 8.97 14.73
C CYS A 108 0.07 7.61 15.12
N GLY A 109 -0.05 6.60 14.26
CA GLY A 109 0.40 5.25 14.59
C GLY A 109 -0.46 4.50 15.61
N ASP A 110 -1.64 5.03 15.98
CA ASP A 110 -2.58 4.27 16.81
C ASP A 110 -2.99 3.00 16.11
N THR A 111 -3.18 1.94 16.88
CA THR A 111 -3.52 0.63 16.37
C THR A 111 -4.97 0.26 16.70
N PHE A 112 -5.64 -0.41 15.78
CA PHE A 112 -7.03 -0.83 15.87
C PHE A 112 -7.14 -2.33 15.62
N LEU A 113 -7.83 -3.06 16.48
CA LEU A 113 -8.15 -4.48 16.27
C LEU A 113 -9.18 -4.65 15.15
N ASN A 114 -10.11 -3.71 15.06
CA ASN A 114 -11.12 -3.68 13.99
C ASN A 114 -10.85 -2.47 13.08
N PRO A 115 -10.77 -2.65 11.75
CA PRO A 115 -10.54 -1.54 10.83
C PRO A 115 -11.65 -0.47 10.90
N GLY A 116 -12.88 -0.85 11.24
CA GLY A 116 -13.99 0.07 11.44
C GLY A 116 -13.78 1.09 12.56
N SER A 117 -12.93 0.78 13.54
CA SER A 117 -12.59 1.69 14.65
C SER A 117 -11.83 2.95 14.18
N VAL A 118 -11.36 3.00 12.95
CA VAL A 118 -10.78 4.21 12.34
C VAL A 118 -11.75 5.39 12.32
N ARG A 119 -13.05 5.13 12.39
CA ARG A 119 -14.13 6.14 12.41
C ARG A 119 -14.29 6.83 13.76
N THR A 120 -13.76 6.22 14.82
CA THR A 120 -13.94 6.69 16.20
C THR A 120 -12.70 7.48 16.65
N GLY A 121 -12.94 8.41 17.55
CA GLY A 121 -11.88 9.24 18.13
C GLY A 121 -11.38 10.37 17.23
N ILE A 122 -10.43 11.12 17.78
CA ILE A 122 -9.82 12.28 17.15
C ILE A 122 -8.33 12.01 16.94
N CYS A 123 -7.84 12.21 15.73
CA CYS A 123 -6.43 12.12 15.41
C CYS A 123 -5.79 13.51 15.44
N LEU A 124 -5.14 13.88 16.54
CA LEU A 124 -4.46 15.17 16.70
C LEU A 124 -3.28 15.37 15.73
N TYR A 125 -2.75 14.29 15.17
CA TYR A 125 -1.64 14.30 14.21
C TYR A 125 -2.10 14.34 12.76
N SER A 126 -3.42 14.24 12.52
CA SER A 126 -3.98 14.29 11.18
C SER A 126 -3.76 15.66 10.54
N THR A 127 -3.37 15.65 9.28
CA THR A 127 -3.29 16.85 8.42
C THR A 127 -4.58 17.08 7.63
N GLU A 128 -5.60 16.23 7.86
CA GLU A 128 -6.83 16.17 7.08
C GLU A 128 -8.06 16.07 7.99
N GLY A 129 -8.32 17.14 8.77
CA GLY A 129 -9.57 17.30 9.52
C GLY A 129 -9.68 16.44 10.79
N SER A 130 -8.57 16.20 11.50
CA SER A 130 -8.53 15.48 12.79
C SER A 130 -9.11 14.07 12.77
N LYS A 131 -9.18 13.42 11.60
CA LYS A 131 -9.67 12.05 11.43
C LYS A 131 -8.51 11.06 11.29
N HIS A 132 -8.70 9.86 11.82
CA HIS A 132 -7.79 8.76 11.54
C HIS A 132 -7.90 8.32 10.07
N LYS A 133 -6.79 7.81 9.53
CA LYS A 133 -6.72 7.12 8.23
C LYS A 133 -5.85 5.89 8.36
N LEU A 134 -6.31 4.77 7.84
CA LEU A 134 -5.52 3.55 7.84
C LEU A 134 -4.35 3.65 6.84
N ALA A 135 -3.16 3.31 7.29
CA ALA A 135 -2.01 3.05 6.42
C ALA A 135 -2.03 1.61 5.90
N GLY A 136 -2.53 0.69 6.73
CA GLY A 136 -2.57 -0.73 6.45
C GLY A 136 -2.66 -1.55 7.73
N THR A 137 -2.28 -2.82 7.65
CA THR A 137 -2.22 -3.74 8.79
C THR A 137 -0.88 -3.64 9.52
N VAL A 138 -0.92 -3.87 10.83
CA VAL A 138 0.28 -3.94 11.70
C VAL A 138 0.91 -5.33 11.61
N PHE A 139 2.23 -5.38 11.62
CA PHE A 139 2.99 -6.62 11.71
C PHE A 139 3.88 -6.64 12.94
N SER A 140 3.84 -7.72 13.69
CA SER A 140 4.83 -7.97 14.73
C SER A 140 6.23 -8.18 14.13
N GLY A 141 7.24 -7.54 14.72
CA GLY A 141 8.64 -7.70 14.33
C GLY A 141 9.09 -7.01 13.05
N ARG A 142 8.28 -6.14 12.44
CA ARG A 142 8.66 -5.41 11.22
C ARG A 142 8.77 -3.91 11.46
N LYS A 143 9.60 -3.27 10.64
CA LYS A 143 9.76 -1.82 10.65
C LYS A 143 8.63 -1.14 9.86
N TYR A 144 8.26 0.04 10.32
CA TYR A 144 7.38 0.97 9.62
C TYR A 144 8.23 2.02 8.94
N TYR A 145 7.79 2.51 7.78
CA TYR A 145 8.55 3.50 7.02
C TYR A 145 7.74 4.76 6.82
N CYS A 146 8.40 5.92 6.87
CA CYS A 146 7.78 7.17 6.50
C CYS A 146 7.49 7.22 4.99
N ALA A 147 6.28 7.59 4.61
CA ALA A 147 5.88 7.68 3.21
C ALA A 147 6.69 8.71 2.41
N PHE A 148 7.21 9.75 3.06
CA PHE A 148 7.92 10.86 2.40
C PHE A 148 9.44 10.73 2.42
N CYS A 149 10.01 10.32 3.54
CA CYS A 149 11.47 10.26 3.69
C CYS A 149 12.03 8.84 3.77
N GLY A 150 11.19 7.82 3.92
CA GLY A 150 11.63 6.43 4.04
C GLY A 150 12.38 6.11 5.33
N ASP A 151 12.38 7.02 6.33
CA ASP A 151 12.91 6.71 7.66
C ASP A 151 12.12 5.58 8.29
N ASP A 152 12.80 4.74 9.02
CA ASP A 152 12.23 3.57 9.65
C ASP A 152 11.88 3.81 11.12
N PHE A 153 10.80 3.17 11.57
CA PHE A 153 10.30 3.21 12.93
C PHE A 153 10.12 1.78 13.44
N TYR A 154 10.53 1.51 14.67
CA TYR A 154 10.34 0.21 15.33
C TYR A 154 8.93 0.02 15.88
N SER A 155 8.25 1.11 16.23
CA SER A 155 6.85 1.09 16.61
C SER A 155 6.04 2.08 15.76
N PRO A 156 4.75 1.83 15.52
CA PRO A 156 3.95 2.75 14.73
C PRO A 156 3.77 4.11 15.42
N SER A 157 3.74 4.16 16.75
CA SER A 157 3.61 5.41 17.49
C SER A 157 4.81 6.35 17.34
N SER A 158 5.99 5.81 17.01
CA SER A 158 7.21 6.61 16.77
C SER A 158 7.08 7.57 15.58
N VAL A 159 6.04 7.42 14.74
CA VAL A 159 5.75 8.37 13.66
C VAL A 159 5.45 9.79 14.17
N ARG A 160 5.08 9.92 15.44
CA ARG A 160 4.79 11.22 16.11
C ARG A 160 6.03 12.01 16.45
N SER A 161 7.17 11.32 16.56
CA SER A 161 8.44 11.92 16.95
C SER A 161 9.21 12.46 15.75
N GLY A 162 9.98 13.51 15.98
CA GLY A 162 10.84 14.10 14.97
C GLY A 162 10.10 14.92 13.91
N MET A 163 10.88 15.41 12.96
CA MET A 163 10.43 16.26 11.87
C MET A 163 10.76 15.63 10.52
N CYS A 164 9.77 15.52 9.65
CA CYS A 164 9.98 15.08 8.27
C CYS A 164 10.22 16.27 7.33
N LEU A 165 11.46 16.53 6.95
CA LEU A 165 11.81 17.62 6.03
C LEU A 165 11.26 17.43 4.61
N TYR A 166 10.86 16.21 4.25
CA TYR A 166 10.36 15.84 2.93
C TYR A 166 8.84 15.98 2.78
N SER A 167 8.11 16.16 3.89
CA SER A 167 6.66 16.41 3.86
C SER A 167 6.36 17.90 3.97
N LYS A 168 5.28 18.37 3.32
CA LYS A 168 4.82 19.78 3.41
C LYS A 168 4.54 20.22 4.84
N ASN A 169 3.97 19.32 5.64
CA ASN A 169 3.54 19.60 7.01
C ASN A 169 4.63 19.28 8.03
N LYS A 170 5.85 18.96 7.57
CA LYS A 170 6.98 18.56 8.41
C LYS A 170 6.69 17.38 9.36
N LYS A 171 5.60 16.64 9.14
CA LYS A 171 5.18 15.48 9.93
C LYS A 171 5.46 14.18 9.16
N HIS A 172 5.90 13.16 9.88
CA HIS A 172 5.98 11.83 9.32
C HIS A 172 4.58 11.24 9.09
N GLN A 173 4.48 10.32 8.12
CA GLN A 173 3.27 9.53 7.87
C GLN A 173 3.68 8.10 7.57
N ILE A 174 3.01 7.14 8.17
CA ILE A 174 3.28 5.72 7.93
C ILE A 174 2.87 5.35 6.51
N SER A 175 3.79 4.68 5.79
CA SER A 175 3.50 4.04 4.51
C SER A 175 2.89 2.66 4.72
N SER A 176 2.25 2.12 3.69
CA SER A 176 1.79 0.73 3.70
C SER A 176 2.90 -0.29 3.43
N CYS A 177 4.12 0.16 3.15
CA CYS A 177 5.28 -0.72 2.99
C CYS A 177 5.79 -1.20 4.34
N THR A 178 5.82 -2.52 4.52
CA THR A 178 6.29 -3.17 5.75
C THR A 178 7.56 -3.98 5.55
N SER A 179 8.06 -4.06 4.32
CA SER A 179 9.33 -4.73 4.01
C SER A 179 10.16 -3.91 3.04
N SER A 180 11.47 -4.04 3.10
CA SER A 180 12.39 -3.39 2.17
C SER A 180 12.34 -3.97 0.75
N SER A 181 11.78 -5.16 0.57
CA SER A 181 11.83 -5.90 -0.70
C SER A 181 10.85 -5.43 -1.78
N ASN A 182 9.80 -4.66 -1.42
CA ASN A 182 8.77 -4.20 -2.36
C ASN A 182 8.54 -2.70 -2.26
N VAL A 183 9.63 -1.97 -2.16
CA VAL A 183 9.60 -0.52 -2.02
C VAL A 183 9.45 0.09 -3.41
N CYS A 184 8.38 0.84 -3.62
CA CYS A 184 8.13 1.53 -4.88
C CYS A 184 7.48 2.89 -4.66
N CYS A 185 7.57 3.77 -5.64
CA CYS A 185 6.82 5.02 -5.64
C CYS A 185 5.33 4.78 -5.89
N ARG A 186 4.46 5.33 -5.06
CA ARG A 186 3.00 5.22 -5.22
C ARG A 186 2.45 5.85 -6.50
N PHE A 187 3.16 6.82 -7.08
CA PHE A 187 2.70 7.55 -8.27
C PHE A 187 3.24 6.99 -9.58
N CYS A 188 4.53 6.68 -9.64
CA CYS A 188 5.16 6.20 -10.87
C CYS A 188 5.54 4.72 -10.82
N GLY A 189 5.40 4.06 -9.68
CA GLY A 189 5.76 2.66 -9.52
C GLY A 189 7.27 2.37 -9.61
N GLU A 190 8.12 3.39 -9.68
CA GLU A 190 9.58 3.20 -9.65
C GLU A 190 9.97 2.42 -8.41
N ARG A 191 10.76 1.37 -8.60
CA ARG A 191 11.24 0.52 -7.51
C ARG A 191 12.50 1.11 -6.90
N PHE A 192 12.57 1.07 -5.58
CA PHE A 192 13.71 1.52 -4.81
C PHE A 192 14.44 0.35 -4.16
N TYR A 193 15.74 0.43 -4.13
CA TYR A 193 16.58 -0.54 -3.45
C TYR A 193 16.39 -0.48 -1.92
N SER A 194 16.12 0.71 -1.39
CA SER A 194 15.77 0.89 0.02
C SER A 194 14.68 1.97 0.17
N PRO A 195 13.93 1.99 1.29
CA PRO A 195 12.92 3.01 1.53
C PRO A 195 13.46 4.45 1.49
N LYS A 196 14.69 4.66 1.94
CA LYS A 196 15.34 5.99 1.96
C LYS A 196 15.60 6.55 0.57
N ASN A 197 15.66 5.71 -0.46
CA ASN A 197 15.85 6.17 -1.84
C ASN A 197 14.63 6.93 -2.38
N VAL A 198 13.50 6.95 -1.67
CA VAL A 198 12.35 7.80 -2.00
C VAL A 198 12.70 9.30 -2.03
N ARG A 199 13.79 9.69 -1.37
CA ARG A 199 14.29 11.08 -1.31
C ARG A 199 14.99 11.53 -2.58
N THR A 200 15.42 10.57 -3.40
CA THR A 200 16.25 10.83 -4.59
C THR A 200 15.40 10.87 -5.86
N GLY A 201 15.87 11.61 -6.82
CA GLY A 201 15.23 11.71 -8.12
C GLY A 201 13.98 12.59 -8.15
N VAL A 202 13.35 12.63 -9.32
CA VAL A 202 12.16 13.44 -9.61
C VAL A 202 11.02 12.55 -10.10
N CYS A 203 9.88 12.60 -9.43
CA CYS A 203 8.67 11.89 -9.85
C CYS A 203 7.80 12.77 -10.76
N LEU A 204 7.84 12.55 -12.06
CA LEU A 204 7.01 13.30 -13.03
C LEU A 204 5.50 13.00 -12.89
N TYR A 205 5.14 11.93 -12.20
CA TYR A 205 3.75 11.50 -12.00
C TYR A 205 3.10 12.07 -10.74
N SER A 206 3.89 12.66 -9.83
CA SER A 206 3.37 13.33 -8.63
C SER A 206 3.22 14.84 -8.86
N LYS A 207 2.22 15.44 -8.20
CA LYS A 207 1.99 16.89 -8.25
C LYS A 207 3.18 17.69 -7.72
N ASP A 208 3.84 17.18 -6.69
CA ASP A 208 4.96 17.85 -6.01
C ASP A 208 6.32 17.44 -6.60
N LYS A 209 6.33 16.69 -7.72
CA LYS A 209 7.53 16.13 -8.37
C LYS A 209 8.43 15.29 -7.45
N LYS A 210 7.90 14.86 -6.31
CA LYS A 210 8.60 14.02 -5.31
C LYS A 210 8.06 12.61 -5.31
N HIS A 211 8.95 11.64 -5.13
CA HIS A 211 8.54 10.28 -4.87
C HIS A 211 7.89 10.16 -3.48
N GLN A 212 6.96 9.22 -3.33
CA GLN A 212 6.35 8.87 -2.04
C GLN A 212 6.12 7.35 -2.01
N LEU A 213 6.32 6.75 -0.85
CA LEU A 213 5.96 5.34 -0.62
C LEU A 213 4.43 5.18 -0.51
N PRO A 214 3.88 4.01 -0.86
CA PRO A 214 2.46 3.70 -0.76
C PRO A 214 1.86 3.85 0.62
#